data_eea4b2f28365252fd9801bed4537e8fd
#
_entry.id   eea4b2f28365252fd9801bed4537e8fd
#
_cell.length_a   1.000
_cell.length_b   1.000
_cell.length_c   1.000
_cell.angle_alpha   90.00
_cell.angle_beta   90.00
_cell.angle_gamma   90.00
#
_symmetry.space_group_name_H-M   'P 1'
#
loop_
_entity.id
_entity.type
_entity.pdbx_description
1 polymer ?
#
loop_
_entity_poly.entity_id
_entity_poly.type
_entity_poly.pdbx_seq_one_letter_code
_entity_poly.pdbx_strand_id
1 'polypeptide(L)'
;MSDIIQLLPDHVANQIAAGEVVQRPASIVKELLENSIDAGATKIELIIRDAGKNLIQVADDGKGMSETDARMAFERHATSKIRGTEDIFKIATKGFRGEALASIAAVSQVELKTKLKNAALGTNIYIEGGVFQFQEPVQTSEGSNFLVKNLFYNVPARRKFLKNNNIEFRHVIDEFQRVALAHENLEFSLFHDDDPVFRLRKGTQMQRIVDIFGRKLQPQLIPIKEDILWCKLHGFVAKPEGAKKTRGEQFLFVNGRFFKSPYFNKAVQEAFEGLLLPGYVPTFFLFLELDPEKIDVNIHPQKTEVKFEDEHLIFALLRSTIKRSLGIYNVAPSLDFERDPQLDEIMQKSFPSKSNTASIKMPVIIVDRDYNPFLEERQTTSKAEIQNLAEMYHQNISAEPSKINLFEDEDFDEDLMRLPNGYWLFNKGDATLMLDLGRMHRLLVSESNNKQKKSTHSQSLLFSLEYHMNEIEKSKYKSIKKYLSELGFEMTVAHENVLRIDAVPEGLKESQVMKFLENLFEILEYKTEEEFLHFYQNQWNKMQSKSRFDFIYKADAEQLIKDFTALGFPEFLPNGKRCFYEVPFNDFKNKF
;
A
#
# COMPACT_ATOMS: atom_id res chain seq x y z
N MET A 1 -46.01 -29.22 -26.12
CA MET A 1 -45.25 -28.45 -25.13
C MET A 1 -44.26 -27.64 -25.94
N SER A 2 -44.26 -26.32 -25.80
CA SER A 2 -43.25 -25.48 -26.49
C SER A 2 -41.90 -25.67 -25.82
N ASP A 3 -40.83 -25.80 -26.59
CA ASP A 3 -39.49 -25.92 -26.08
C ASP A 3 -39.13 -24.71 -25.22
N ILE A 4 -38.68 -24.96 -23.98
CA ILE A 4 -38.40 -23.93 -22.99
C ILE A 4 -36.99 -23.33 -23.24
N ILE A 5 -36.09 -24.11 -23.83
CA ILE A 5 -34.70 -23.68 -24.11
C ILE A 5 -34.67 -23.01 -25.49
N GLN A 6 -34.21 -21.75 -25.51
CA GLN A 6 -34.04 -20.98 -26.74
C GLN A 6 -32.61 -20.44 -26.86
N LEU A 7 -32.10 -20.34 -28.08
CA LEU A 7 -30.81 -19.71 -28.34
C LEU A 7 -30.93 -18.20 -28.08
N LEU A 8 -29.99 -17.67 -27.29
CA LEU A 8 -29.93 -16.23 -27.05
C LEU A 8 -29.50 -15.48 -28.33
N PRO A 9 -30.06 -14.30 -28.59
CA PRO A 9 -29.51 -13.44 -29.64
C PRO A 9 -28.06 -13.11 -29.39
N ASP A 10 -27.24 -13.04 -30.45
CA ASP A 10 -25.77 -12.85 -30.35
C ASP A 10 -25.40 -11.62 -29.52
N HIS A 11 -26.11 -10.50 -29.63
CA HIS A 11 -25.82 -9.30 -28.85
C HIS A 11 -26.00 -9.51 -27.35
N VAL A 12 -27.02 -10.31 -26.93
CA VAL A 12 -27.28 -10.63 -25.53
C VAL A 12 -26.19 -11.58 -24.99
N ALA A 13 -25.86 -12.62 -25.76
CA ALA A 13 -24.79 -13.55 -25.44
C ALA A 13 -23.45 -12.82 -25.31
N ASN A 14 -23.17 -11.85 -26.18
CA ASN A 14 -21.98 -11.00 -26.14
C ASN A 14 -21.93 -10.10 -24.90
N GLN A 15 -23.05 -9.50 -24.50
CA GLN A 15 -23.13 -8.69 -23.27
C GLN A 15 -22.96 -9.53 -22.00
N ILE A 16 -23.47 -10.76 -21.96
CA ILE A 16 -23.29 -11.68 -20.83
C ILE A 16 -21.79 -12.05 -20.70
N ALA A 17 -21.17 -12.52 -21.79
CA ALA A 17 -19.75 -12.90 -21.78
C ALA A 17 -18.82 -11.70 -21.52
N ALA A 18 -19.16 -10.50 -22.02
CA ALA A 18 -18.44 -9.28 -21.68
C ALA A 18 -18.46 -9.00 -20.18
N GLY A 19 -19.44 -9.54 -19.43
CA GLY A 19 -19.49 -9.38 -17.97
C GLY A 19 -18.43 -10.11 -17.20
N GLU A 20 -17.88 -11.18 -17.75
CA GLU A 20 -16.78 -11.94 -17.13
C GLU A 20 -15.43 -11.25 -17.35
N VAL A 21 -15.26 -10.56 -18.49
CA VAL A 21 -14.02 -9.91 -18.91
C VAL A 21 -13.96 -8.45 -18.46
N VAL A 22 -15.03 -7.68 -18.73
CA VAL A 22 -15.11 -6.24 -18.47
C VAL A 22 -16.01 -5.96 -17.28
N GLN A 23 -15.44 -5.90 -16.08
CA GLN A 23 -16.19 -5.61 -14.85
C GLN A 23 -16.17 -4.12 -14.50
N ARG A 24 -15.12 -3.40 -14.89
CA ARG A 24 -14.86 -1.99 -14.56
C ARG A 24 -13.87 -1.35 -15.54
N PRO A 25 -13.68 -0.01 -15.51
CA PRO A 25 -12.72 0.69 -16.36
C PRO A 25 -11.31 0.12 -16.29
N ALA A 26 -10.82 -0.22 -15.11
CA ALA A 26 -9.50 -0.79 -14.90
C ALA A 26 -9.26 -2.12 -15.64
N SER A 27 -10.32 -2.93 -15.87
CA SER A 27 -10.20 -4.17 -16.66
C SER A 27 -9.87 -3.86 -18.12
N ILE A 28 -10.47 -2.82 -18.69
CA ILE A 28 -10.18 -2.36 -20.07
C ILE A 28 -8.75 -1.84 -20.16
N VAL A 29 -8.36 -0.99 -19.21
CA VAL A 29 -7.00 -0.45 -19.16
C VAL A 29 -5.96 -1.56 -19.15
N LYS A 30 -6.15 -2.57 -18.29
CA LYS A 30 -5.25 -3.72 -18.23
C LYS A 30 -5.13 -4.42 -19.59
N GLU A 31 -6.24 -4.82 -20.19
CA GLU A 31 -6.24 -5.56 -21.46
C GLU A 31 -5.62 -4.75 -22.62
N LEU A 32 -5.92 -3.45 -22.70
CA LEU A 32 -5.35 -2.60 -23.74
C LEU A 32 -3.85 -2.37 -23.57
N LEU A 33 -3.38 -2.11 -22.32
CA LEU A 33 -1.94 -1.98 -22.03
C LEU A 33 -1.19 -3.29 -22.34
N GLU A 34 -1.74 -4.44 -21.94
CA GLU A 34 -1.17 -5.76 -22.25
C GLU A 34 -1.11 -6.01 -23.76
N ASN A 35 -2.11 -5.58 -24.52
CA ASN A 35 -2.11 -5.69 -25.98
C ASN A 35 -1.04 -4.80 -26.63
N SER A 36 -0.84 -3.58 -26.15
CA SER A 36 0.22 -2.68 -26.62
C SER A 36 1.61 -3.26 -26.37
N ILE A 37 1.83 -3.89 -25.21
CA ILE A 37 3.10 -4.60 -24.90
C ILE A 37 3.30 -5.79 -25.84
N ASP A 38 2.28 -6.62 -26.05
CA ASP A 38 2.33 -7.75 -26.98
C ASP A 38 2.53 -7.31 -28.45
N ALA A 39 2.13 -6.07 -28.78
CA ALA A 39 2.40 -5.45 -30.09
C ALA A 39 3.85 -4.94 -30.23
N GLY A 40 4.68 -5.05 -29.17
CA GLY A 40 6.07 -4.61 -29.18
C GLY A 40 6.21 -3.08 -29.12
N ALA A 41 5.28 -2.39 -28.46
CA ALA A 41 5.35 -0.95 -28.24
C ALA A 41 6.60 -0.60 -27.43
N THR A 42 7.16 0.58 -27.69
CA THR A 42 8.23 1.18 -26.88
C THR A 42 7.72 2.35 -26.05
N LYS A 43 6.61 2.95 -26.47
CA LYS A 43 5.93 4.04 -25.78
C LYS A 43 4.43 3.80 -25.76
N ILE A 44 3.83 3.94 -24.57
CA ILE A 44 2.40 3.75 -24.37
C ILE A 44 1.85 4.97 -23.61
N GLU A 45 0.80 5.58 -24.16
CA GLU A 45 0.10 6.70 -23.56
C GLU A 45 -1.33 6.29 -23.20
N LEU A 46 -1.69 6.48 -21.93
CA LEU A 46 -3.03 6.23 -21.39
C LEU A 46 -3.68 7.57 -21.01
N ILE A 47 -4.85 7.85 -21.59
CA ILE A 47 -5.66 9.02 -21.27
C ILE A 47 -7.00 8.55 -20.72
N ILE A 48 -7.35 9.05 -19.55
CA ILE A 48 -8.58 8.71 -18.83
C ILE A 48 -9.41 9.97 -18.64
N ARG A 49 -10.71 9.92 -18.94
CA ARG A 49 -11.67 10.97 -18.58
C ARG A 49 -12.82 10.38 -17.77
N ASP A 50 -13.26 11.13 -16.74
CA ASP A 50 -14.31 10.72 -15.81
C ASP A 50 -14.05 9.32 -15.25
N ALA A 51 -12.81 9.07 -14.77
CA ALA A 51 -12.35 7.78 -14.22
C ALA A 51 -12.55 6.57 -15.18
N GLY A 52 -12.58 6.82 -16.50
CA GLY A 52 -12.75 5.81 -17.53
C GLY A 52 -14.23 5.48 -17.85
N LYS A 53 -15.18 6.22 -17.30
CA LYS A 53 -16.60 6.08 -17.67
C LYS A 53 -16.92 6.72 -19.01
N ASN A 54 -16.32 7.89 -19.29
CA ASN A 54 -16.52 8.64 -20.52
C ASN A 54 -15.47 8.31 -21.58
N LEU A 55 -14.18 8.18 -21.19
CA LEU A 55 -13.10 7.86 -22.13
C LEU A 55 -12.00 7.07 -21.45
N ILE A 56 -11.59 5.99 -22.13
CA ILE A 56 -10.32 5.30 -21.94
C ILE A 56 -9.63 5.29 -23.30
N GLN A 57 -8.50 5.98 -23.42
CA GLN A 57 -7.72 6.01 -24.64
C GLN A 57 -6.33 5.44 -24.38
N VAL A 58 -5.91 4.48 -25.21
CA VAL A 58 -4.57 3.90 -25.18
C VAL A 58 -3.96 4.06 -26.56
N ALA A 59 -2.88 4.83 -26.63
CA ALA A 59 -2.10 5.03 -27.84
C ALA A 59 -0.72 4.37 -27.67
N ASP A 60 -0.28 3.59 -28.65
CA ASP A 60 1.00 2.91 -28.68
C ASP A 60 1.71 3.08 -30.03
N ASP A 61 3.03 2.92 -30.02
CA ASP A 61 3.92 2.93 -31.18
C ASP A 61 4.32 1.51 -31.65
N GLY A 62 3.49 0.52 -31.32
CA GLY A 62 3.72 -0.89 -31.65
C GLY A 62 3.67 -1.18 -33.15
N LYS A 63 3.57 -2.46 -33.50
CA LYS A 63 3.56 -2.92 -34.93
C LYS A 63 2.34 -2.43 -35.71
N GLY A 64 1.25 -2.02 -35.05
CA GLY A 64 -0.02 -1.70 -35.69
C GLY A 64 -0.72 -2.92 -36.32
N MET A 65 -1.78 -2.67 -37.07
CA MET A 65 -2.59 -3.71 -37.72
C MET A 65 -2.86 -3.36 -39.18
N SER A 66 -2.99 -4.38 -40.03
CA SER A 66 -3.52 -4.24 -41.40
C SER A 66 -5.03 -3.92 -41.33
N GLU A 67 -5.61 -3.45 -42.41
CA GLU A 67 -7.04 -3.20 -42.52
C GLU A 67 -7.89 -4.45 -42.16
N THR A 68 -7.45 -5.62 -42.64
CA THR A 68 -8.12 -6.89 -42.35
C THR A 68 -7.92 -7.34 -40.91
N ASP A 69 -6.69 -7.25 -40.38
CA ASP A 69 -6.43 -7.62 -38.98
C ASP A 69 -7.16 -6.70 -37.98
N ALA A 70 -7.23 -5.41 -38.29
CA ALA A 70 -7.94 -4.44 -37.46
C ALA A 70 -9.44 -4.78 -37.35
N ARG A 71 -10.06 -5.26 -38.45
CA ARG A 71 -11.44 -5.75 -38.44
C ARG A 71 -11.57 -7.06 -37.66
N MET A 72 -10.69 -8.01 -37.91
CA MET A 72 -10.68 -9.34 -37.29
C MET A 72 -10.40 -9.25 -35.77
N ALA A 73 -9.68 -8.24 -35.31
CA ALA A 73 -9.36 -8.06 -33.89
C ALA A 73 -10.58 -7.93 -32.98
N PHE A 74 -11.73 -7.55 -33.52
CA PHE A 74 -13.01 -7.44 -32.78
C PHE A 74 -13.91 -8.67 -32.92
N GLU A 75 -13.50 -9.66 -33.74
CA GLU A 75 -14.21 -10.93 -33.81
C GLU A 75 -13.85 -11.82 -32.63
N ARG A 76 -14.81 -12.62 -32.15
CA ARG A 76 -14.58 -13.57 -31.07
C ARG A 76 -13.67 -14.70 -31.53
N HIS A 77 -12.83 -15.15 -30.60
CA HIS A 77 -11.87 -16.23 -30.85
C HIS A 77 -10.82 -15.92 -31.93
N ALA A 78 -10.76 -14.66 -32.38
CA ALA A 78 -9.70 -14.21 -33.29
C ALA A 78 -8.49 -13.77 -32.48
N THR A 79 -7.36 -14.44 -32.66
CA THR A 79 -6.11 -14.11 -31.95
C THR A 79 -4.91 -14.35 -32.86
N SER A 80 -3.92 -13.48 -32.80
CA SER A 80 -2.62 -13.67 -33.47
C SER A 80 -1.62 -14.44 -32.60
N LYS A 81 -2.01 -14.82 -31.35
CA LYS A 81 -1.09 -15.25 -30.30
C LYS A 81 -1.04 -16.76 -30.08
N ILE A 82 -2.08 -17.48 -30.49
CA ILE A 82 -2.22 -18.94 -30.37
C ILE A 82 -2.68 -19.49 -31.71
N ARG A 83 -2.07 -20.58 -32.18
CA ARG A 83 -2.44 -21.28 -33.41
C ARG A 83 -2.81 -22.74 -33.19
N GLY A 84 -2.36 -23.34 -32.09
CA GLY A 84 -2.60 -24.74 -31.77
C GLY A 84 -2.76 -24.97 -30.26
N THR A 85 -3.17 -26.19 -29.90
CA THR A 85 -3.35 -26.61 -28.49
C THR A 85 -2.03 -26.64 -27.73
N GLU A 86 -0.91 -26.85 -28.38
CA GLU A 86 0.42 -26.83 -27.74
C GLU A 86 0.83 -25.45 -27.26
N ASP A 87 0.38 -24.38 -27.95
CA ASP A 87 0.67 -23.01 -27.57
C ASP A 87 -0.01 -22.61 -26.24
N ILE A 88 -1.08 -23.33 -25.86
CA ILE A 88 -1.80 -23.07 -24.61
C ILE A 88 -0.93 -23.36 -23.37
N PHE A 89 -0.04 -24.33 -23.48
CA PHE A 89 0.87 -24.72 -22.39
C PHE A 89 2.16 -23.88 -22.37
N LYS A 90 2.44 -23.10 -23.43
CA LYS A 90 3.65 -22.28 -23.59
C LYS A 90 3.32 -20.79 -23.72
N ILE A 91 2.29 -20.31 -23.02
CA ILE A 91 1.82 -18.93 -23.14
C ILE A 91 2.90 -17.96 -22.63
N ALA A 92 3.62 -17.35 -23.58
CA ALA A 92 4.56 -16.26 -23.29
C ALA A 92 3.91 -14.86 -23.40
N THR A 93 2.78 -14.74 -24.13
CA THR A 93 2.07 -13.47 -24.36
C THR A 93 1.13 -13.14 -23.19
N LYS A 94 0.85 -11.84 -22.97
CA LYS A 94 -0.04 -11.37 -21.91
C LYS A 94 -1.51 -11.72 -22.18
N GLY A 95 -1.97 -11.62 -23.43
CA GLY A 95 -3.30 -12.03 -23.87
C GLY A 95 -3.25 -13.29 -24.74
N PHE A 96 -4.30 -14.13 -24.74
CA PHE A 96 -4.36 -15.34 -25.58
C PHE A 96 -5.77 -15.73 -26.05
N ARG A 97 -6.84 -15.31 -25.34
CA ARG A 97 -8.21 -15.80 -25.59
C ARG A 97 -8.90 -15.21 -26.81
N GLY A 98 -8.45 -14.06 -27.34
CA GLY A 98 -9.09 -13.39 -28.47
C GLY A 98 -10.50 -12.89 -28.19
N GLU A 99 -10.83 -12.56 -26.94
CA GLU A 99 -12.19 -12.17 -26.52
C GLU A 99 -12.27 -10.75 -25.93
N ALA A 100 -11.12 -10.17 -25.54
CA ALA A 100 -11.09 -8.92 -24.81
C ALA A 100 -11.65 -7.74 -25.62
N LEU A 101 -11.19 -7.54 -26.86
CA LEU A 101 -11.66 -6.44 -27.72
C LEU A 101 -13.12 -6.59 -28.10
N ALA A 102 -13.58 -7.81 -28.43
CA ALA A 102 -14.98 -8.10 -28.70
C ALA A 102 -15.87 -7.79 -27.47
N SER A 103 -15.40 -8.17 -26.28
CA SER A 103 -16.10 -7.90 -25.02
C SER A 103 -16.16 -6.40 -24.69
N ILE A 104 -15.08 -5.65 -24.94
CA ILE A 104 -15.03 -4.19 -24.74
C ILE A 104 -16.02 -3.52 -25.71
N ALA A 105 -15.98 -3.90 -26.99
CA ALA A 105 -16.85 -3.33 -28.02
C ALA A 105 -18.34 -3.61 -27.75
N ALA A 106 -18.69 -4.77 -27.17
CA ALA A 106 -20.07 -5.13 -26.84
C ALA A 106 -20.72 -4.22 -25.80
N VAL A 107 -19.93 -3.54 -24.94
CA VAL A 107 -20.42 -2.73 -23.82
C VAL A 107 -20.01 -1.26 -23.87
N SER A 108 -19.44 -0.82 -24.98
CA SER A 108 -18.94 0.55 -25.16
C SER A 108 -18.99 0.97 -26.64
N GLN A 109 -18.62 2.23 -26.89
CA GLN A 109 -18.35 2.75 -28.22
C GLN A 109 -16.83 2.76 -28.43
N VAL A 110 -16.33 2.00 -29.42
CA VAL A 110 -14.90 1.85 -29.68
C VAL A 110 -14.50 2.45 -31.00
N GLU A 111 -13.52 3.34 -30.98
CA GLU A 111 -12.84 3.86 -32.16
C GLU A 111 -11.38 3.35 -32.14
N LEU A 112 -10.95 2.72 -33.23
CA LEU A 112 -9.59 2.23 -33.43
C LEU A 112 -8.96 2.91 -34.62
N LYS A 113 -7.85 3.63 -34.42
CA LYS A 113 -6.98 4.12 -35.47
C LYS A 113 -5.67 3.36 -35.42
N THR A 114 -5.32 2.66 -36.49
CA THR A 114 -4.09 1.86 -36.50
C THR A 114 -3.41 1.91 -37.85
N LYS A 115 -2.08 1.82 -37.85
CA LYS A 115 -1.26 1.82 -39.04
C LYS A 115 -0.04 0.91 -38.88
N LEU A 116 0.21 0.07 -39.86
CA LEU A 116 1.44 -0.71 -39.95
C LEU A 116 2.65 0.19 -40.20
N LYS A 117 3.82 -0.23 -39.72
CA LYS A 117 5.08 0.43 -40.08
C LYS A 117 5.22 0.46 -41.59
N ASN A 118 5.63 1.60 -42.13
CA ASN A 118 5.81 1.86 -43.56
C ASN A 118 4.54 1.84 -44.44
N ALA A 119 3.33 1.73 -43.87
CA ALA A 119 2.10 1.91 -44.64
C ALA A 119 1.85 3.40 -44.92
N ALA A 120 1.34 3.72 -46.12
CA ALA A 120 1.02 5.11 -46.48
C ALA A 120 -0.13 5.65 -45.65
N LEU A 121 -1.21 4.89 -45.51
CA LEU A 121 -2.40 5.23 -44.72
C LEU A 121 -2.65 4.12 -43.68
N GLY A 122 -3.28 4.51 -42.60
CA GLY A 122 -3.84 3.60 -41.60
C GLY A 122 -5.34 3.39 -41.86
N THR A 123 -5.96 2.66 -40.95
CA THR A 123 -7.42 2.42 -40.96
C THR A 123 -8.04 2.94 -39.67
N ASN A 124 -9.24 3.53 -39.81
CA ASN A 124 -10.10 3.95 -38.71
C ASN A 124 -11.33 3.03 -38.69
N ILE A 125 -11.59 2.38 -37.57
CA ILE A 125 -12.75 1.52 -37.35
C ILE A 125 -13.58 2.10 -36.22
N TYR A 126 -14.90 2.11 -36.41
CA TYR A 126 -15.85 2.48 -35.36
C TYR A 126 -16.86 1.38 -35.12
N ILE A 127 -17.00 0.97 -33.87
CA ILE A 127 -17.90 -0.10 -33.42
C ILE A 127 -18.71 0.43 -32.24
N GLU A 128 -20.01 0.21 -32.24
CA GLU A 128 -20.91 0.64 -31.18
C GLU A 128 -21.75 -0.52 -30.68
N GLY A 129 -21.62 -0.87 -29.38
CA GLY A 129 -22.37 -1.96 -28.74
C GLY A 129 -22.18 -3.33 -29.40
N GLY A 130 -20.99 -3.56 -29.98
CA GLY A 130 -20.63 -4.77 -30.72
C GLY A 130 -21.08 -4.76 -32.19
N VAL A 131 -21.74 -3.67 -32.63
CA VAL A 131 -22.18 -3.51 -34.03
C VAL A 131 -21.16 -2.66 -34.77
N PHE A 132 -20.60 -3.21 -35.83
CA PHE A 132 -19.71 -2.49 -36.70
C PHE A 132 -20.46 -1.39 -37.45
N GLN A 133 -19.90 -0.18 -37.45
CA GLN A 133 -20.50 1.00 -38.09
C GLN A 133 -19.80 1.34 -39.40
N PHE A 134 -18.49 1.58 -39.36
CA PHE A 134 -17.70 1.90 -40.54
C PHE A 134 -16.23 1.55 -40.38
N GLN A 135 -15.55 1.46 -41.53
CA GLN A 135 -14.10 1.35 -41.67
C GLN A 135 -13.66 2.22 -42.84
N GLU A 136 -12.71 3.08 -42.59
CA GLU A 136 -12.22 4.04 -43.60
C GLU A 136 -10.70 4.25 -43.48
N PRO A 137 -10.01 4.56 -44.59
CA PRO A 137 -8.62 4.93 -44.53
C PRO A 137 -8.45 6.28 -43.81
N VAL A 138 -7.41 6.37 -42.99
CA VAL A 138 -7.12 7.58 -42.20
C VAL A 138 -5.61 7.86 -42.15
N GLN A 139 -5.25 9.12 -42.11
CA GLN A 139 -3.89 9.51 -41.81
C GLN A 139 -3.67 9.45 -40.28
N THR A 140 -2.82 8.55 -39.81
CA THR A 140 -2.52 8.36 -38.39
C THR A 140 -1.03 8.01 -38.22
N SER A 141 -0.53 8.11 -36.99
CA SER A 141 0.80 7.63 -36.61
C SER A 141 0.90 6.10 -36.72
N GLU A 142 2.12 5.58 -36.85
CA GLU A 142 2.39 4.15 -36.73
C GLU A 142 1.99 3.63 -35.35
N GLY A 143 1.53 2.36 -35.25
CA GLY A 143 1.03 1.76 -34.03
C GLY A 143 -0.49 1.72 -33.95
N SER A 144 -1.05 1.75 -32.74
CA SER A 144 -2.49 1.68 -32.55
C SER A 144 -2.96 2.72 -31.51
N ASN A 145 -4.16 3.27 -31.73
CA ASN A 145 -4.81 4.20 -30.83
C ASN A 145 -6.26 3.74 -30.64
N PHE A 146 -6.54 3.17 -29.47
CA PHE A 146 -7.86 2.71 -29.05
C PHE A 146 -8.54 3.80 -28.20
N LEU A 147 -9.74 4.20 -28.59
CA LEU A 147 -10.61 5.10 -27.82
C LEU A 147 -11.87 4.33 -27.43
N VAL A 148 -12.01 4.01 -26.17
CA VAL A 148 -13.21 3.36 -25.59
C VAL A 148 -14.02 4.43 -24.90
N LYS A 149 -15.21 4.71 -25.46
CA LYS A 149 -16.09 5.81 -25.02
C LYS A 149 -17.37 5.25 -24.40
N ASN A 150 -17.93 6.00 -23.45
CA ASN A 150 -19.27 5.77 -22.87
C ASN A 150 -19.44 4.34 -22.33
N LEU A 151 -18.52 3.87 -21.50
CA LEU A 151 -18.56 2.52 -20.93
C LEU A 151 -19.93 2.21 -20.28
N PHE A 152 -20.50 1.05 -20.61
CA PHE A 152 -21.79 0.54 -20.15
C PHE A 152 -22.98 1.43 -20.53
N TYR A 153 -22.90 2.22 -21.61
CA TYR A 153 -24.02 3.03 -22.06
C TYR A 153 -25.28 2.20 -22.40
N ASN A 154 -25.07 1.01 -22.95
CA ASN A 154 -26.10 0.05 -23.33
C ASN A 154 -26.42 -1.00 -22.23
N VAL A 155 -25.81 -0.92 -21.05
CA VAL A 155 -26.04 -1.79 -19.89
C VAL A 155 -26.23 -0.95 -18.62
N PRO A 156 -27.39 -0.26 -18.47
CA PRO A 156 -27.61 0.71 -17.39
C PRO A 156 -27.43 0.14 -15.98
N ALA A 157 -27.76 -1.14 -15.78
CA ALA A 157 -27.57 -1.82 -14.51
C ALA A 157 -26.09 -1.82 -14.10
N ARG A 158 -25.18 -2.22 -15.01
CA ARG A 158 -23.73 -2.22 -14.74
C ARG A 158 -23.17 -0.82 -14.52
N ARG A 159 -23.68 0.17 -15.29
CA ARG A 159 -23.28 1.57 -15.11
C ARG A 159 -23.60 2.08 -13.70
N LYS A 160 -24.74 1.68 -13.12
CA LYS A 160 -25.13 2.01 -11.74
C LYS A 160 -24.26 1.32 -10.67
N PHE A 161 -23.69 0.16 -10.97
CA PHE A 161 -22.80 -0.57 -10.05
C PHE A 161 -21.37 -0.01 -10.02
N LEU A 162 -20.98 0.85 -10.96
CA LEU A 162 -19.70 1.55 -10.89
C LEU A 162 -19.67 2.45 -9.65
N LYS A 163 -18.58 2.36 -8.93
CA LYS A 163 -18.35 3.18 -7.75
C LYS A 163 -18.11 4.65 -8.13
N ASN A 164 -17.85 5.49 -7.14
CA ASN A 164 -17.49 6.89 -7.40
C ASN A 164 -16.18 6.95 -8.22
N ASN A 165 -15.93 8.09 -8.88
CA ASN A 165 -14.79 8.27 -9.78
C ASN A 165 -13.45 8.04 -9.08
N ASN A 166 -13.31 8.47 -7.83
CA ASN A 166 -12.07 8.31 -7.07
C ASN A 166 -11.71 6.83 -6.86
N ILE A 167 -12.71 5.99 -6.59
CA ILE A 167 -12.49 4.55 -6.40
C ILE A 167 -12.19 3.88 -7.74
N GLU A 168 -12.92 4.21 -8.81
CA GLU A 168 -12.67 3.61 -10.13
C GLU A 168 -11.32 4.06 -10.70
N PHE A 169 -10.96 5.33 -10.53
CA PHE A 169 -9.65 5.83 -10.96
C PHE A 169 -8.49 5.21 -10.16
N ARG A 170 -8.67 4.98 -8.85
CA ARG A 170 -7.67 4.24 -8.05
C ARG A 170 -7.44 2.84 -8.60
N HIS A 171 -8.48 2.14 -9.03
CA HIS A 171 -8.32 0.84 -9.68
C HIS A 171 -7.58 0.95 -11.02
N VAL A 172 -7.80 2.02 -11.79
CA VAL A 172 -7.05 2.29 -13.02
C VAL A 172 -5.56 2.50 -12.70
N ILE A 173 -5.25 3.31 -11.69
CA ILE A 173 -3.87 3.51 -11.22
C ILE A 173 -3.23 2.19 -10.78
N ASP A 174 -3.94 1.37 -10.00
CA ASP A 174 -3.43 0.08 -9.53
C ASP A 174 -3.04 -0.83 -10.72
N GLU A 175 -3.87 -0.93 -11.76
CA GLU A 175 -3.54 -1.74 -12.94
C GLU A 175 -2.41 -1.12 -13.78
N PHE A 176 -2.41 0.21 -13.96
CA PHE A 176 -1.32 0.92 -14.64
C PHE A 176 0.01 0.69 -13.93
N GLN A 177 0.07 0.82 -12.61
CA GLN A 177 1.27 0.59 -11.81
C GLN A 177 1.78 -0.86 -11.95
N ARG A 178 0.88 -1.85 -11.92
CA ARG A 178 1.24 -3.27 -12.10
C ARG A 178 1.89 -3.52 -13.44
N VAL A 179 1.33 -2.97 -14.51
CA VAL A 179 1.88 -3.11 -15.86
C VAL A 179 3.21 -2.35 -15.99
N ALA A 180 3.27 -1.11 -15.52
CA ALA A 180 4.45 -0.27 -15.63
C ALA A 180 5.65 -0.79 -14.82
N LEU A 181 5.42 -1.41 -13.64
CA LEU A 181 6.46 -2.04 -12.82
C LEU A 181 7.09 -3.26 -13.51
N ALA A 182 6.29 -4.02 -14.23
CA ALA A 182 6.76 -5.22 -14.92
C ALA A 182 7.57 -4.92 -16.20
N HIS A 183 7.57 -3.65 -16.68
CA HIS A 183 8.15 -3.26 -17.96
C HIS A 183 8.93 -1.94 -17.84
N GLU A 184 10.04 -1.94 -17.11
CA GLU A 184 10.90 -0.78 -16.87
C GLU A 184 11.59 -0.24 -18.13
N ASN A 185 11.69 -1.08 -19.16
CA ASN A 185 12.31 -0.75 -20.44
C ASN A 185 11.36 -0.04 -21.44
N LEU A 186 10.09 0.19 -21.07
CA LEU A 186 9.10 0.92 -21.87
C LEU A 186 8.82 2.31 -21.29
N GLU A 187 8.43 3.25 -22.13
CA GLU A 187 7.92 4.55 -21.69
C GLU A 187 6.42 4.47 -21.47
N PHE A 188 5.95 4.96 -20.31
CA PHE A 188 4.53 5.05 -20.00
C PHE A 188 4.15 6.47 -19.60
N SER A 189 3.01 6.95 -20.08
CA SER A 189 2.37 8.17 -19.58
C SER A 189 0.91 7.92 -19.26
N LEU A 190 0.43 8.52 -18.18
CA LEU A 190 -0.97 8.50 -17.75
C LEU A 190 -1.45 9.93 -17.56
N PHE A 191 -2.54 10.28 -18.23
CA PHE A 191 -3.26 11.54 -18.06
C PHE A 191 -4.66 11.28 -17.53
N HIS A 192 -5.14 12.14 -16.63
CA HIS A 192 -6.51 12.11 -16.12
C HIS A 192 -7.11 13.49 -16.22
N ASP A 193 -8.21 13.62 -16.96
CA ASP A 193 -8.90 14.90 -17.23
C ASP A 193 -7.92 16.02 -17.68
N ASP A 194 -7.03 15.65 -18.62
CA ASP A 194 -5.97 16.48 -19.21
C ASP A 194 -4.76 16.79 -18.28
N ASP A 195 -4.80 16.38 -17.01
CA ASP A 195 -3.66 16.50 -16.09
C ASP A 195 -2.72 15.29 -16.17
N PRO A 196 -1.39 15.50 -16.20
CA PRO A 196 -0.42 14.39 -16.16
C PRO A 196 -0.36 13.78 -14.76
N VAL A 197 -0.63 12.48 -14.66
CA VAL A 197 -0.54 11.71 -13.41
C VAL A 197 0.79 10.98 -13.31
N PHE A 198 1.24 10.36 -14.41
CA PHE A 198 2.53 9.71 -14.51
C PHE A 198 3.23 10.03 -15.82
N ARG A 199 4.56 10.19 -15.75
CA ARG A 199 5.48 10.25 -16.88
C ARG A 199 6.69 9.38 -16.56
N LEU A 200 6.63 8.11 -16.94
CA LEU A 200 7.62 7.10 -16.61
C LEU A 200 8.52 6.87 -17.84
N ARG A 201 9.77 7.27 -17.74
CA ARG A 201 10.76 7.06 -18.78
C ARG A 201 11.34 5.65 -18.70
N LYS A 202 11.93 5.16 -19.78
CA LYS A 202 12.75 3.97 -19.78
C LYS A 202 13.90 4.12 -18.78
N GLY A 203 14.15 3.11 -17.96
CA GLY A 203 15.18 3.18 -16.93
C GLY A 203 15.44 1.83 -16.26
N THR A 204 16.01 1.89 -15.05
CA THR A 204 16.21 0.70 -14.21
C THR A 204 14.95 0.38 -13.41
N GLN A 205 14.84 -0.86 -12.96
CA GLN A 205 13.73 -1.29 -12.11
C GLN A 205 13.61 -0.45 -10.82
N MET A 206 14.75 -0.13 -10.16
CA MET A 206 14.75 0.75 -9.01
C MET A 206 14.20 2.13 -9.35
N GLN A 207 14.64 2.71 -10.47
CA GLN A 207 14.16 4.03 -10.89
C GLN A 207 12.66 4.00 -11.18
N ARG A 208 12.15 2.95 -11.84
CA ARG A 208 10.73 2.76 -12.10
C ARG A 208 9.90 2.71 -10.79
N ILE A 209 10.38 1.98 -9.78
CA ILE A 209 9.74 1.92 -8.45
C ILE A 209 9.72 3.31 -7.80
N VAL A 210 10.85 4.02 -7.84
CA VAL A 210 10.99 5.36 -7.26
C VAL A 210 10.12 6.40 -7.97
N ASP A 211 10.04 6.34 -9.30
CA ASP A 211 9.20 7.25 -10.09
C ASP A 211 7.70 7.05 -9.81
N ILE A 212 7.28 5.82 -9.48
CA ILE A 212 5.89 5.49 -9.15
C ILE A 212 5.55 5.82 -7.69
N PHE A 213 6.40 5.42 -6.74
CA PHE A 213 6.09 5.46 -5.28
C PHE A 213 6.80 6.58 -4.53
N GLY A 214 7.66 7.34 -5.22
CA GLY A 214 8.34 8.50 -4.67
C GLY A 214 9.77 8.22 -4.18
N ARG A 215 10.58 9.29 -4.17
CA ARG A 215 12.02 9.23 -3.86
C ARG A 215 12.33 8.81 -2.42
N LYS A 216 11.41 9.00 -1.48
CA LYS A 216 11.57 8.58 -0.08
C LYS A 216 11.75 7.08 0.06
N LEU A 217 11.27 6.28 -0.89
CA LEU A 217 11.40 4.84 -0.86
C LEU A 217 12.82 4.38 -1.23
N GLN A 218 13.56 5.15 -2.04
CA GLN A 218 14.86 4.76 -2.57
C GLN A 218 15.90 4.35 -1.51
N PRO A 219 16.16 5.12 -0.43
CA PRO A 219 17.14 4.74 0.60
C PRO A 219 16.69 3.56 1.46
N GLN A 220 15.42 3.20 1.38
CA GLN A 220 14.84 2.09 2.14
C GLN A 220 14.87 0.77 1.36
N LEU A 221 15.11 0.78 0.04
CA LEU A 221 15.07 -0.40 -0.80
C LEU A 221 16.37 -1.21 -0.70
N ILE A 222 16.23 -2.47 -0.33
CA ILE A 222 17.28 -3.50 -0.32
C ILE A 222 17.12 -4.35 -1.57
N PRO A 223 18.16 -4.48 -2.42
CA PRO A 223 18.10 -5.33 -3.59
C PRO A 223 18.07 -6.81 -3.21
N ILE A 224 17.21 -7.55 -3.88
CA ILE A 224 17.11 -9.01 -3.80
C ILE A 224 17.55 -9.58 -5.13
N LYS A 225 18.46 -10.54 -5.10
CA LYS A 225 18.87 -11.27 -6.29
C LYS A 225 19.29 -12.69 -5.93
N GLU A 226 18.70 -13.66 -6.62
CA GLU A 226 19.07 -15.06 -6.57
C GLU A 226 18.89 -15.66 -7.95
N ASP A 227 19.87 -16.37 -8.42
CA ASP A 227 19.83 -17.04 -9.74
C ASP A 227 20.14 -18.52 -9.51
N ILE A 228 19.10 -19.36 -9.63
CA ILE A 228 19.21 -20.81 -9.48
C ILE A 228 18.73 -21.48 -10.77
N LEU A 229 19.09 -22.72 -10.96
CA LEU A 229 18.88 -23.45 -12.22
C LEU A 229 17.44 -23.40 -12.76
N TRP A 230 16.45 -23.35 -11.88
CA TRP A 230 15.02 -23.44 -12.24
C TRP A 230 14.23 -22.15 -12.00
N CYS A 231 14.82 -21.14 -11.31
CA CYS A 231 14.15 -19.86 -11.01
C CYS A 231 15.17 -18.74 -10.86
N LYS A 232 14.86 -17.58 -11.44
CA LYS A 232 15.56 -16.34 -11.15
C LYS A 232 14.63 -15.46 -10.33
N LEU A 233 15.10 -15.04 -9.15
CA LEU A 233 14.42 -14.11 -8.28
C LEU A 233 15.22 -12.81 -8.25
N HIS A 234 14.57 -11.70 -8.57
CA HIS A 234 15.16 -10.38 -8.43
C HIS A 234 14.12 -9.36 -7.94
N GLY A 235 14.57 -8.20 -7.54
CA GLY A 235 13.69 -7.11 -7.10
C GLY A 235 14.19 -6.42 -5.85
N PHE A 236 13.24 -5.92 -5.05
CA PHE A 236 13.55 -5.10 -3.87
C PHE A 236 12.59 -5.39 -2.74
N VAL A 237 13.09 -5.32 -1.51
CA VAL A 237 12.28 -5.25 -0.29
C VAL A 237 12.64 -3.97 0.46
N ALA A 238 11.69 -3.37 1.17
CA ALA A 238 12.00 -2.22 2.00
C ALA A 238 12.61 -2.67 3.33
N LYS A 239 13.49 -1.82 3.91
CA LYS A 239 13.97 -1.99 5.29
C LYS A 239 12.78 -2.03 6.27
N PRO A 240 12.96 -2.61 7.47
CA PRO A 240 11.91 -2.67 8.49
C PRO A 240 11.28 -1.31 8.84
N GLU A 241 12.07 -0.22 8.79
CA GLU A 241 11.59 1.14 9.06
C GLU A 241 10.60 1.65 7.98
N GLY A 242 10.68 1.08 6.77
CA GLY A 242 9.76 1.36 5.67
C GLY A 242 8.48 0.53 5.68
N ALA A 243 8.29 -0.33 6.69
CA ALA A 243 7.06 -1.11 6.81
C ALA A 243 5.86 -0.25 7.16
N LYS A 244 4.69 -0.60 6.62
CA LYS A 244 3.45 0.17 6.80
C LYS A 244 2.48 -0.53 7.73
N LYS A 245 1.71 0.26 8.50
CA LYS A 245 0.67 -0.23 9.41
C LYS A 245 -0.58 -0.71 8.68
N THR A 246 -0.81 -0.17 7.50
CA THR A 246 -1.86 -0.57 6.57
C THR A 246 -1.19 -1.30 5.40
N ARG A 247 -2.01 -1.89 4.52
CA ARG A 247 -1.54 -2.62 3.34
C ARG A 247 -0.46 -1.82 2.59
N GLY A 248 0.81 -2.25 2.72
CA GLY A 248 1.95 -1.69 2.02
C GLY A 248 1.93 -2.03 0.53
N GLU A 249 2.87 -1.48 -0.21
CA GLU A 249 3.11 -1.84 -1.60
C GLU A 249 3.69 -3.27 -1.65
N GLN A 250 2.86 -4.23 -2.07
CA GLN A 250 3.19 -5.65 -2.12
C GLN A 250 2.98 -6.16 -3.55
N PHE A 251 4.06 -6.26 -4.30
CA PHE A 251 4.03 -6.63 -5.70
C PHE A 251 4.81 -7.91 -5.95
N LEU A 252 4.12 -8.93 -6.47
CA LEU A 252 4.69 -10.18 -6.94
C LEU A 252 4.49 -10.28 -8.44
N PHE A 253 5.56 -10.60 -9.16
CA PHE A 253 5.52 -10.82 -10.59
C PHE A 253 6.12 -12.18 -10.95
N VAL A 254 5.54 -12.84 -11.94
CA VAL A 254 6.08 -14.03 -12.57
C VAL A 254 6.07 -13.86 -14.08
N ASN A 255 7.23 -14.01 -14.73
CA ASN A 255 7.40 -13.81 -16.17
C ASN A 255 6.78 -12.48 -16.66
N GLY A 256 7.02 -11.39 -15.87
CA GLY A 256 6.49 -10.05 -16.13
C GLY A 256 4.98 -9.90 -15.89
N ARG A 257 4.29 -10.87 -15.31
CA ARG A 257 2.85 -10.82 -14.98
C ARG A 257 2.65 -10.64 -13.48
N PHE A 258 1.87 -9.64 -13.09
CA PHE A 258 1.46 -9.45 -11.69
C PHE A 258 0.55 -10.59 -11.23
N PHE A 259 0.79 -11.11 -10.05
CA PHE A 259 -0.08 -12.08 -9.40
C PHE A 259 -0.22 -11.82 -7.89
N LYS A 260 -1.25 -12.40 -7.30
CA LYS A 260 -1.51 -12.37 -5.85
C LYS A 260 -1.36 -13.76 -5.29
N SER A 261 -0.57 -13.91 -4.23
CA SER A 261 -0.45 -15.15 -3.49
C SER A 261 -0.36 -14.85 -2.00
N PRO A 262 -1.41 -15.13 -1.21
CA PRO A 262 -1.33 -15.07 0.25
C PRO A 262 -0.22 -15.94 0.81
N TYR A 263 0.05 -17.07 0.15
CA TYR A 263 1.09 -18.01 0.53
C TYR A 263 2.50 -17.38 0.40
N PHE A 264 2.81 -16.74 -0.73
CA PHE A 264 4.12 -16.09 -0.91
C PHE A 264 4.22 -14.79 -0.10
N ASN A 265 3.13 -14.06 0.12
CA ASN A 265 3.11 -12.94 1.06
C ASN A 265 3.51 -13.39 2.47
N LYS A 266 3.06 -14.58 2.89
CA LYS A 266 3.46 -15.18 4.16
C LYS A 266 4.96 -15.51 4.19
N ALA A 267 5.54 -16.02 3.09
CA ALA A 267 6.98 -16.27 2.99
C ALA A 267 7.80 -15.00 3.23
N VAL A 268 7.36 -13.87 2.61
CA VAL A 268 7.99 -12.57 2.83
C VAL A 268 7.82 -12.12 4.28
N GLN A 269 6.62 -12.23 4.88
CA GLN A 269 6.39 -11.88 6.28
C GLN A 269 7.26 -12.69 7.24
N GLU A 270 7.41 -14.00 7.03
CA GLU A 270 8.28 -14.87 7.83
C GLU A 270 9.77 -14.48 7.70
N ALA A 271 10.20 -13.97 6.53
CA ALA A 271 11.56 -13.44 6.38
C ALA A 271 11.82 -12.18 7.24
N PHE A 272 10.78 -11.42 7.55
CA PHE A 272 10.82 -10.24 8.43
C PHE A 272 10.47 -10.54 9.89
N GLU A 273 10.32 -11.83 10.27
CA GLU A 273 9.98 -12.22 11.63
C GLU A 273 11.00 -11.69 12.65
N GLY A 274 10.51 -11.06 13.71
CA GLY A 274 11.36 -10.40 14.73
C GLY A 274 11.88 -9.02 14.34
N LEU A 275 11.69 -8.56 13.09
CA LEU A 275 12.15 -7.25 12.60
C LEU A 275 11.02 -6.22 12.51
N LEU A 276 9.77 -6.66 12.38
CA LEU A 276 8.61 -5.78 12.25
C LEU A 276 7.83 -5.68 13.56
N LEU A 277 7.31 -4.49 13.82
CA LEU A 277 6.36 -4.29 14.91
C LEU A 277 5.04 -5.03 14.61
N PRO A 278 4.32 -5.51 15.64
CA PRO A 278 3.03 -6.17 15.46
C PRO A 278 2.05 -5.32 14.65
N GLY A 279 1.44 -5.93 13.62
CA GLY A 279 0.48 -5.26 12.74
C GLY A 279 1.10 -4.43 11.61
N TYR A 280 2.43 -4.41 11.48
CA TYR A 280 3.10 -3.83 10.31
C TYR A 280 3.31 -4.88 9.23
N VAL A 281 3.24 -4.44 7.97
CA VAL A 281 3.43 -5.29 6.79
C VAL A 281 4.61 -4.78 5.96
N PRO A 282 5.44 -5.68 5.41
CA PRO A 282 6.58 -5.28 4.61
C PRO A 282 6.15 -4.76 3.24
N THR A 283 6.91 -3.81 2.70
CA THR A 283 6.83 -3.34 1.31
C THR A 283 7.83 -4.11 0.46
N PHE A 284 7.40 -4.62 -0.69
CA PHE A 284 8.27 -5.39 -1.58
C PHE A 284 7.81 -5.38 -3.04
N PHE A 285 8.79 -5.54 -3.93
CA PHE A 285 8.66 -5.62 -5.38
C PHE A 285 9.52 -6.79 -5.84
N LEU A 286 8.93 -7.96 -6.03
CA LEU A 286 9.65 -9.21 -6.30
C LEU A 286 9.24 -9.78 -7.65
N PHE A 287 10.22 -10.18 -8.44
CA PHE A 287 10.07 -10.68 -9.79
C PHE A 287 10.67 -12.07 -9.88
N LEU A 288 9.86 -13.00 -10.34
CA LEU A 288 10.21 -14.40 -10.55
C LEU A 288 10.26 -14.67 -12.05
N GLU A 289 11.33 -15.28 -12.52
CA GLU A 289 11.44 -15.82 -13.86
C GLU A 289 11.54 -17.35 -13.77
N LEU A 290 10.54 -18.02 -14.33
CA LEU A 290 10.41 -19.48 -14.32
C LEU A 290 10.06 -19.99 -15.71
N ASP A 291 10.31 -21.26 -15.95
CA ASP A 291 9.84 -21.94 -17.16
C ASP A 291 8.31 -21.84 -17.25
N PRO A 292 7.75 -21.33 -18.36
CA PRO A 292 6.30 -21.25 -18.55
C PRO A 292 5.56 -22.59 -18.38
N GLU A 293 6.20 -23.71 -18.69
CA GLU A 293 5.60 -25.06 -18.55
C GLU A 293 5.34 -25.44 -17.07
N LYS A 294 6.02 -24.78 -16.10
CA LYS A 294 5.87 -25.01 -14.65
C LYS A 294 4.83 -24.12 -13.99
N ILE A 295 4.12 -23.32 -14.79
CA ILE A 295 3.20 -22.31 -14.27
C ILE A 295 1.87 -22.43 -15.01
N ASP A 296 0.77 -22.59 -14.26
CA ASP A 296 -0.57 -22.44 -14.83
C ASP A 296 -1.13 -21.05 -14.49
N VAL A 297 -1.30 -20.22 -15.52
CA VAL A 297 -1.86 -18.86 -15.43
C VAL A 297 -3.34 -18.80 -15.84
N ASN A 298 -3.91 -19.92 -16.32
CA ASN A 298 -5.28 -19.97 -16.84
C ASN A 298 -6.31 -20.41 -15.80
N ILE A 299 -6.14 -20.03 -14.53
CA ILE A 299 -7.02 -20.45 -13.44
C ILE A 299 -8.22 -19.51 -13.29
N HIS A 300 -8.00 -18.20 -13.45
CA HIS A 300 -9.03 -17.18 -13.25
C HIS A 300 -9.14 -16.23 -14.46
N PRO A 301 -10.35 -15.76 -14.83
CA PRO A 301 -10.53 -14.84 -15.97
C PRO A 301 -9.65 -13.58 -15.87
N GLN A 302 -9.45 -13.04 -14.66
CA GLN A 302 -8.61 -11.86 -14.43
C GLN A 302 -7.09 -12.17 -14.44
N LYS A 303 -6.70 -13.45 -14.49
CA LYS A 303 -5.30 -13.90 -14.55
C LYS A 303 -4.42 -13.38 -13.38
N THR A 304 -5.03 -13.08 -12.24
CA THR A 304 -4.33 -12.58 -11.04
C THR A 304 -3.92 -13.69 -10.08
N GLU A 305 -4.37 -14.91 -10.31
CA GLU A 305 -4.00 -16.11 -9.57
C GLU A 305 -3.17 -17.00 -10.48
N VAL A 306 -2.09 -17.52 -9.96
CA VAL A 306 -1.15 -18.37 -10.68
C VAL A 306 -0.88 -19.59 -9.82
N LYS A 307 -0.92 -20.77 -10.42
CA LYS A 307 -0.54 -22.03 -9.77
C LYS A 307 0.86 -22.41 -10.23
N PHE A 308 1.68 -22.78 -9.29
CA PHE A 308 3.06 -23.22 -9.55
C PHE A 308 3.15 -24.73 -9.31
N GLU A 309 3.99 -25.40 -10.06
CA GLU A 309 4.26 -26.83 -9.85
C GLU A 309 4.84 -27.08 -8.47
N ASP A 310 5.83 -26.28 -8.06
CA ASP A 310 6.59 -26.40 -6.81
C ASP A 310 6.46 -25.16 -5.92
N GLU A 311 5.26 -24.86 -5.40
CA GLU A 311 5.03 -23.68 -4.55
C GLU A 311 5.90 -23.66 -3.29
N HIS A 312 6.19 -24.83 -2.70
CA HIS A 312 7.01 -24.93 -1.50
C HIS A 312 8.47 -24.54 -1.71
N LEU A 313 9.03 -24.86 -2.89
CA LEU A 313 10.40 -24.49 -3.22
C LEU A 313 10.51 -22.97 -3.43
N ILE A 314 9.52 -22.36 -4.09
CA ILE A 314 9.47 -20.90 -4.26
C ILE A 314 9.31 -20.20 -2.92
N PHE A 315 8.46 -20.72 -2.04
CA PHE A 315 8.30 -20.21 -0.67
C PHE A 315 9.63 -20.21 0.11
N ALA A 316 10.33 -21.35 0.11
CA ALA A 316 11.62 -21.48 0.77
C ALA A 316 12.68 -20.54 0.16
N LEU A 317 12.70 -20.40 -1.17
CA LEU A 317 13.59 -19.51 -1.89
C LEU A 317 13.33 -18.05 -1.48
N LEU A 318 12.09 -17.57 -1.53
CA LEU A 318 11.71 -16.22 -1.15
C LEU A 318 12.14 -15.93 0.30
N ARG A 319 11.74 -16.79 1.24
CA ARG A 319 12.05 -16.64 2.66
C ARG A 319 13.55 -16.57 2.93
N SER A 320 14.33 -17.52 2.39
CA SER A 320 15.77 -17.62 2.65
C SER A 320 16.55 -16.47 2.01
N THR A 321 16.24 -16.11 0.77
CA THR A 321 16.93 -15.03 0.04
C THR A 321 16.66 -13.68 0.68
N ILE A 322 15.40 -13.38 1.04
CA ILE A 322 15.04 -12.14 1.70
C ILE A 322 15.70 -12.05 3.08
N LYS A 323 15.59 -13.12 3.89
CA LYS A 323 16.22 -13.16 5.23
C LYS A 323 17.73 -12.94 5.17
N ARG A 324 18.41 -13.57 4.20
CA ARG A 324 19.83 -13.36 3.95
C ARG A 324 20.16 -11.91 3.59
N SER A 325 19.38 -11.31 2.66
CA SER A 325 19.58 -9.92 2.25
C SER A 325 19.34 -8.95 3.40
N LEU A 326 18.26 -9.12 4.17
CA LEU A 326 18.00 -8.33 5.36
C LEU A 326 19.13 -8.45 6.41
N GLY A 327 19.69 -9.66 6.61
CA GLY A 327 20.82 -9.89 7.51
C GLY A 327 22.07 -9.12 7.10
N ILE A 328 22.40 -9.10 5.80
CA ILE A 328 23.56 -8.35 5.28
C ILE A 328 23.42 -6.85 5.55
N TYR A 329 22.21 -6.28 5.39
CA TYR A 329 21.97 -4.85 5.59
C TYR A 329 21.67 -4.45 7.04
N ASN A 330 21.27 -5.39 7.92
CA ASN A 330 21.06 -5.13 9.35
C ASN A 330 22.29 -5.41 10.22
N VAL A 331 23.26 -6.22 9.76
CA VAL A 331 24.50 -6.51 10.47
C VAL A 331 25.58 -5.42 10.27
N ALA A 332 25.35 -4.46 9.39
CA ALA A 332 26.01 -3.17 9.47
C ALA A 332 25.11 -2.21 10.27
N PRO A 333 25.16 -2.17 11.63
CA PRO A 333 24.79 -0.94 12.28
C PRO A 333 25.68 0.10 11.60
N SER A 334 25.07 1.16 11.08
CA SER A 334 25.81 2.41 10.93
C SER A 334 26.27 2.75 12.33
N LEU A 335 27.47 2.35 12.65
CA LEU A 335 28.29 3.02 13.63
C LEU A 335 28.65 4.38 13.01
N ASP A 336 27.63 5.18 12.73
CA ASP A 336 27.73 6.62 12.78
C ASP A 336 27.88 6.95 14.27
N PHE A 337 29.07 6.65 14.76
CA PHE A 337 29.65 7.55 15.70
C PHE A 337 29.81 8.87 14.93
N GLU A 338 28.89 9.80 15.11
CA GLU A 338 29.23 11.20 15.04
C GLU A 338 30.50 11.31 15.85
N ARG A 339 31.62 11.44 15.16
CA ARG A 339 32.92 11.65 15.82
C ARG A 339 32.78 12.98 16.52
N ASP A 340 32.60 12.91 17.83
CA ASP A 340 32.68 14.09 18.68
C ASP A 340 34.06 14.69 18.47
N PRO A 341 34.22 15.89 17.90
CA PRO A 341 35.50 16.50 17.64
C PRO A 341 36.37 16.63 18.91
N GLN A 342 35.75 16.63 20.09
CA GLN A 342 36.41 16.67 21.38
C GLN A 342 37.09 15.34 21.75
N LEU A 343 36.59 14.20 21.28
CA LEU A 343 37.19 12.89 21.49
C LEU A 343 38.44 12.67 20.61
N ASP A 344 38.44 13.21 19.39
CA ASP A 344 39.63 13.14 18.51
C ASP A 344 40.78 13.99 19.05
N GLU A 345 40.53 15.09 19.75
CA GLU A 345 41.56 15.92 20.40
C GLU A 345 42.15 15.25 21.65
N ILE A 346 41.36 14.48 22.38
CA ILE A 346 41.80 13.71 23.55
C ILE A 346 42.64 12.47 23.13
N MET A 347 42.24 11.80 22.05
CA MET A 347 42.99 10.65 21.53
C MET A 347 44.33 11.03 20.89
N GLN A 348 44.45 12.18 20.23
CA GLN A 348 45.73 12.66 19.69
C GLN A 348 46.72 13.08 20.75
N LYS A 349 46.30 13.46 21.95
CA LYS A 349 47.17 13.83 23.07
C LYS A 349 47.66 12.65 23.90
N SER A 350 47.11 11.45 23.74
CA SER A 350 47.37 10.31 24.63
C SER A 350 48.32 9.24 24.09
N PHE A 351 48.72 9.28 22.82
CA PHE A 351 49.65 8.28 22.27
C PHE A 351 50.78 8.92 21.43
N PRO A 352 52.03 8.96 21.92
CA PRO A 352 53.14 9.34 21.09
C PRO A 352 53.46 8.21 20.10
N SER A 353 53.44 8.53 18.82
CA SER A 353 53.77 7.61 17.73
C SER A 353 55.22 7.15 17.82
N LYS A 354 55.46 5.88 18.13
CA LYS A 354 56.69 5.18 17.78
C LYS A 354 56.36 4.10 16.74
N SER A 355 56.87 4.32 15.55
CA SER A 355 56.92 3.35 14.47
C SER A 355 57.76 2.12 14.88
N ASN A 356 57.15 0.94 14.96
CA ASN A 356 57.89 -0.32 14.82
C ASN A 356 56.99 -1.32 14.09
N THR A 357 57.38 -1.66 12.89
CA THR A 357 56.86 -2.75 12.10
C THR A 357 57.12 -4.08 12.79
N ALA A 358 56.14 -4.66 13.43
CA ALA A 358 56.16 -6.04 13.88
C ALA A 358 55.02 -6.80 13.17
N SER A 359 55.42 -7.84 12.45
CA SER A 359 54.50 -8.77 11.74
C SER A 359 53.53 -9.41 12.72
N ILE A 360 52.23 -9.19 12.47
CA ILE A 360 51.13 -9.82 13.22
C ILE A 360 51.06 -11.28 12.80
N LYS A 361 51.47 -12.20 13.70
CA LYS A 361 51.17 -13.63 13.56
C LYS A 361 49.68 -13.84 13.87
N MET A 362 48.97 -14.44 12.94
CA MET A 362 47.57 -14.89 13.17
C MET A 362 47.55 -15.89 14.33
N PRO A 363 46.58 -15.82 15.25
CA PRO A 363 46.39 -16.82 16.29
C PRO A 363 46.01 -18.16 15.67
N VAL A 364 46.70 -19.21 16.02
CA VAL A 364 46.36 -20.59 15.65
C VAL A 364 45.34 -21.07 16.66
N ILE A 365 44.14 -21.45 16.17
CA ILE A 365 43.12 -22.08 17.00
C ILE A 365 43.53 -23.52 17.28
N ILE A 366 43.90 -23.83 18.53
CA ILE A 366 44.10 -25.18 19.00
C ILE A 366 42.72 -25.69 19.46
N VAL A 367 42.18 -26.65 18.74
CA VAL A 367 40.92 -27.33 19.11
C VAL A 367 41.29 -28.42 20.12
N ASP A 368 40.84 -28.25 21.36
CA ASP A 368 40.92 -29.29 22.40
C ASP A 368 39.83 -30.33 22.08
N ARG A 369 40.29 -31.59 21.81
CA ARG A 369 39.39 -32.70 21.42
C ARG A 369 38.61 -33.29 22.60
N ASP A 370 38.94 -32.94 23.84
CA ASP A 370 38.31 -33.44 25.04
C ASP A 370 37.37 -32.42 25.72
N TYR A 371 37.18 -31.26 25.09
CA TYR A 371 36.23 -30.24 25.58
C TYR A 371 34.76 -30.70 25.38
N ASN A 372 34.08 -30.99 26.49
CA ASN A 372 32.66 -31.31 26.52
C ASN A 372 31.87 -30.12 27.16
N PRO A 373 31.12 -29.35 26.39
CA PRO A 373 30.41 -28.16 26.91
C PRO A 373 29.23 -28.50 27.83
N PHE A 374 28.90 -29.79 28.05
CA PHE A 374 27.80 -30.25 28.92
C PHE A 374 28.26 -30.76 30.29
N LEU A 375 29.53 -30.70 30.62
CA LEU A 375 30.07 -30.95 31.96
C LEU A 375 30.28 -29.62 32.70
N GLU A 376 29.18 -28.95 33.06
CA GLU A 376 29.23 -27.85 34.04
C GLU A 376 29.26 -28.47 35.45
N GLU A 377 30.42 -28.32 36.12
CA GLU A 377 30.49 -28.38 37.57
C GLU A 377 29.62 -27.24 38.14
N ARG A 378 28.56 -27.59 38.84
CA ARG A 378 27.75 -26.64 39.61
C ARG A 378 28.65 -26.00 40.67
N GLN A 379 29.16 -24.80 40.38
CA GLN A 379 29.68 -23.93 41.44
C GLN A 379 28.47 -23.45 42.26
N THR A 380 28.35 -23.97 43.45
CA THR A 380 27.40 -23.49 44.46
C THR A 380 27.83 -22.11 44.90
N THR A 381 27.15 -21.09 44.40
CA THR A 381 27.24 -19.72 44.95
C THR A 381 26.96 -19.76 46.45
N SER A 382 27.86 -19.21 47.22
CA SER A 382 27.77 -19.23 48.68
C SER A 382 26.56 -18.39 49.14
N LYS A 383 25.89 -18.84 50.23
CA LYS A 383 24.74 -18.10 50.80
C LYS A 383 25.07 -16.65 51.15
N ALA A 384 26.34 -16.30 51.33
CA ALA A 384 26.79 -14.93 51.61
C ALA A 384 26.66 -13.98 50.40
N GLU A 385 26.86 -14.47 49.16
CA GLU A 385 26.74 -13.64 47.95
C GLU A 385 25.27 -13.33 47.63
N ILE A 386 24.32 -14.26 47.93
CA ILE A 386 22.90 -14.06 47.75
C ILE A 386 22.37 -13.05 48.77
N GLN A 387 22.88 -13.03 50.01
CA GLN A 387 22.48 -12.05 51.02
C GLN A 387 23.00 -10.64 50.67
N ASN A 388 24.21 -10.51 50.19
CA ASN A 388 24.74 -9.20 49.76
C ASN A 388 23.98 -8.61 48.56
N LEU A 389 23.52 -9.46 47.63
CA LEU A 389 22.68 -8.97 46.50
C LEU A 389 21.29 -8.53 46.97
N ALA A 390 20.71 -9.21 47.95
CA ALA A 390 19.42 -8.84 48.53
C ALA A 390 19.51 -7.52 49.34
N GLU A 391 20.61 -7.31 50.08
CA GLU A 391 20.82 -6.06 50.82
C GLU A 391 21.06 -4.85 49.90
N MET A 392 21.80 -5.02 48.77
CA MET A 392 21.94 -3.97 47.75
C MET A 392 20.58 -3.64 47.04
N TYR A 393 19.70 -4.60 46.91
CA TYR A 393 18.35 -4.36 46.35
C TYR A 393 17.42 -3.62 47.33
N HIS A 394 17.56 -3.88 48.66
CA HIS A 394 16.74 -3.20 49.68
C HIS A 394 17.22 -1.77 49.98
N GLN A 395 18.51 -1.44 49.77
CA GLN A 395 19.02 -0.07 49.97
C GLN A 395 18.60 0.92 48.85
N ASN A 396 18.17 0.43 47.68
CA ASN A 396 17.71 1.29 46.58
C ASN A 396 16.18 1.54 46.55
N ILE A 397 15.41 0.99 47.51
CA ILE A 397 13.93 1.12 47.52
C ILE A 397 13.45 1.98 48.71
N SER A 398 14.33 2.54 49.57
CA SER A 398 13.93 3.42 50.66
C SER A 398 14.08 4.90 50.31
N ALA A 399 13.36 5.34 49.27
CA ALA A 399 12.94 6.71 49.11
C ALA A 399 11.42 6.76 49.30
N GLU A 400 10.98 7.09 50.49
CA GLU A 400 9.56 7.34 50.75
C GLU A 400 9.04 8.45 49.84
N PRO A 401 7.90 8.27 49.14
CA PRO A 401 7.22 9.38 48.52
C PRO A 401 6.56 10.20 49.58
N SER A 402 6.98 11.46 49.70
CA SER A 402 6.33 12.48 50.52
C SER A 402 4.83 12.52 50.21
N LYS A 403 4.01 12.25 51.22
CA LYS A 403 2.57 12.45 51.20
C LYS A 403 2.27 13.93 50.98
N ILE A 404 1.80 14.27 49.79
CA ILE A 404 1.01 15.48 49.58
C ILE A 404 -0.45 15.04 49.58
N ASN A 405 -1.10 15.15 50.73
CA ASN A 405 -2.55 15.10 50.81
C ASN A 405 -3.08 16.43 50.27
N LEU A 406 -3.75 16.38 49.14
CA LEU A 406 -4.66 17.43 48.68
C LEU A 406 -5.72 16.76 47.81
N PHE A 407 -6.93 16.87 48.35
CA PHE A 407 -8.27 16.60 47.84
C PHE A 407 -8.97 15.37 48.43
N GLU A 408 -10.07 15.71 49.06
CA GLU A 408 -11.05 14.82 49.70
C GLU A 408 -11.62 13.83 48.66
N ASP A 409 -11.61 12.56 49.04
CA ASP A 409 -12.17 11.45 48.32
C ASP A 409 -13.70 11.53 48.31
N GLU A 410 -14.29 11.80 47.15
CA GLU A 410 -15.63 11.33 46.87
C GLU A 410 -15.52 9.92 46.32
N ASP A 411 -16.14 8.96 47.01
CA ASP A 411 -16.13 7.51 46.79
C ASP A 411 -16.40 7.07 45.33
N PHE A 412 -15.35 6.65 44.63
CA PHE A 412 -15.44 5.91 43.36
C PHE A 412 -14.62 4.60 43.40
N ASP A 413 -14.33 4.05 44.57
CA ASP A 413 -13.18 3.19 44.79
C ASP A 413 -13.35 1.69 44.45
N GLU A 414 -14.55 1.20 44.08
CA GLU A 414 -14.74 -0.23 43.76
C GLU A 414 -15.26 -0.53 42.34
N ASP A 415 -15.58 0.46 41.52
CA ASP A 415 -16.40 0.30 40.33
C ASP A 415 -15.65 0.25 39.00
N LEU A 416 -14.32 0.40 38.96
CA LEU A 416 -13.56 0.50 37.73
C LEU A 416 -12.33 -0.41 37.71
N MET A 417 -12.29 -1.37 36.75
CA MET A 417 -11.21 -2.33 36.60
C MET A 417 -10.69 -2.41 35.18
N ARG A 418 -9.35 -2.34 35.01
CA ARG A 418 -8.70 -2.49 33.71
C ARG A 418 -8.50 -3.97 33.35
N LEU A 419 -8.86 -4.35 32.12
CA LEU A 419 -8.62 -5.68 31.55
C LEU A 419 -7.27 -5.72 30.78
N PRO A 420 -6.62 -6.90 30.67
CA PRO A 420 -5.34 -7.04 29.97
C PRO A 420 -5.35 -6.59 28.49
N ASN A 421 -6.50 -6.67 27.82
CA ASN A 421 -6.71 -6.26 26.44
C ASN A 421 -6.99 -4.75 26.26
N GLY A 422 -6.84 -3.94 27.32
CA GLY A 422 -7.01 -2.48 27.31
C GLY A 422 -8.45 -2.00 27.37
N TYR A 423 -9.43 -2.87 27.57
CA TYR A 423 -10.79 -2.49 27.94
C TYR A 423 -10.88 -2.25 29.43
N TRP A 424 -11.94 -1.55 29.85
CA TRP A 424 -12.23 -1.30 31.26
C TRP A 424 -13.62 -1.82 31.61
N LEU A 425 -13.76 -2.44 32.77
CA LEU A 425 -15.05 -2.76 33.36
C LEU A 425 -15.46 -1.62 34.28
N PHE A 426 -16.71 -1.19 34.18
CA PHE A 426 -17.30 -0.13 34.97
C PHE A 426 -18.69 -0.54 35.46
N ASN A 427 -18.91 -0.51 36.75
CA ASN A 427 -20.23 -0.77 37.34
C ASN A 427 -21.04 0.53 37.37
N LYS A 428 -22.17 0.55 36.67
CA LYS A 428 -23.08 1.67 36.62
C LYS A 428 -24.44 1.21 37.16
N GLY A 429 -24.65 1.40 38.47
CA GLY A 429 -25.82 0.85 39.17
C GLY A 429 -25.82 -0.67 39.12
N ASP A 430 -26.90 -1.30 38.64
CA ASP A 430 -27.04 -2.75 38.54
C ASP A 430 -26.39 -3.35 37.27
N ALA A 431 -25.83 -2.53 36.37
CA ALA A 431 -25.24 -2.98 35.11
C ALA A 431 -23.72 -2.87 35.13
N THR A 432 -23.03 -3.92 34.66
CA THR A 432 -21.58 -3.87 34.44
C THR A 432 -21.33 -3.62 32.95
N LEU A 433 -20.60 -2.56 32.66
CA LEU A 433 -20.27 -2.12 31.31
C LEU A 433 -18.81 -2.43 31.00
N MET A 434 -18.56 -2.95 29.81
CA MET A 434 -17.21 -3.05 29.23
C MET A 434 -16.98 -1.86 28.31
N LEU A 435 -16.02 -0.98 28.68
CA LEU A 435 -15.76 0.30 28.04
C LEU A 435 -14.56 0.23 27.09
N ASP A 436 -14.68 0.86 25.92
CA ASP A 436 -13.55 1.21 25.05
C ASP A 436 -13.23 2.71 25.23
N LEU A 437 -12.33 3.03 26.18
CA LEU A 437 -11.98 4.41 26.50
C LEU A 437 -11.39 5.17 25.31
N GLY A 438 -10.70 4.49 24.38
CA GLY A 438 -10.19 5.12 23.18
C GLY A 438 -11.31 5.60 22.24
N ARG A 439 -12.43 4.88 22.17
CA ARG A 439 -13.60 5.30 21.41
C ARG A 439 -14.36 6.43 22.13
N MET A 440 -14.49 6.33 23.42
CA MET A 440 -15.12 7.37 24.25
C MET A 440 -14.35 8.70 24.13
N HIS A 441 -13.02 8.68 24.28
CA HIS A 441 -12.17 9.85 24.10
C HIS A 441 -12.28 10.45 22.70
N ARG A 442 -12.38 9.62 21.66
CA ARG A 442 -12.56 10.10 20.28
C ARG A 442 -13.87 10.87 20.10
N LEU A 443 -14.94 10.43 20.77
CA LEU A 443 -16.21 11.14 20.71
C LEU A 443 -16.12 12.48 21.42
N LEU A 444 -15.50 12.53 22.60
CA LEU A 444 -15.27 13.78 23.36
C LEU A 444 -14.47 14.79 22.54
N VAL A 445 -13.38 14.35 21.91
CA VAL A 445 -12.56 15.20 21.02
C VAL A 445 -13.38 15.70 19.82
N SER A 446 -14.21 14.84 19.23
CA SER A 446 -15.07 15.23 18.10
C SER A 446 -16.09 16.29 18.51
N GLU A 447 -16.73 16.13 19.66
CA GLU A 447 -17.71 17.09 20.18
C GLU A 447 -17.08 18.42 20.60
N SER A 448 -15.91 18.40 21.23
CA SER A 448 -15.17 19.61 21.60
C SER A 448 -14.75 20.40 20.35
N ASN A 449 -14.25 19.71 19.31
CA ASN A 449 -13.83 20.35 18.05
C ASN A 449 -15.03 20.89 17.25
N ASN A 450 -16.21 20.26 17.33
CA ASN A 450 -17.44 20.77 16.71
C ASN A 450 -17.97 22.04 17.40
N LYS A 451 -17.74 22.20 18.70
CA LYS A 451 -18.14 23.38 19.48
C LYS A 451 -17.18 24.56 19.32
N GLN A 452 -15.89 24.28 19.10
CA GLN A 452 -14.90 25.29 18.79
C GLN A 452 -14.99 25.62 17.27
N LYS A 453 -15.70 26.70 16.93
CA LYS A 453 -15.64 27.28 15.58
C LYS A 453 -14.19 27.50 15.20
N LYS A 454 -13.79 26.92 14.04
CA LYS A 454 -12.51 27.05 13.30
C LYS A 454 -11.54 28.05 13.95
N SER A 455 -10.61 27.60 14.79
CA SER A 455 -9.50 28.45 15.17
C SER A 455 -8.56 28.53 13.95
N THR A 456 -8.49 29.70 13.35
CA THR A 456 -7.59 30.00 12.22
C THR A 456 -6.17 30.33 12.69
N HIS A 457 -5.81 29.97 13.92
CA HIS A 457 -4.47 30.26 14.44
C HIS A 457 -3.47 29.27 13.89
N SER A 458 -2.43 29.82 13.26
CA SER A 458 -1.28 29.08 12.80
C SER A 458 -0.14 29.15 13.81
N GLN A 459 0.55 28.06 13.97
CA GLN A 459 1.77 27.94 14.77
C GLN A 459 2.96 27.82 13.81
N SER A 460 3.86 28.82 13.85
CA SER A 460 5.11 28.76 13.06
C SER A 460 6.00 27.65 13.59
N LEU A 461 6.59 26.89 12.68
CA LEU A 461 7.58 25.87 13.00
C LEU A 461 8.95 26.52 13.24
N LEU A 462 9.72 25.99 14.18
CA LEU A 462 11.07 26.48 14.47
C LEU A 462 12.00 26.25 13.27
N PHE A 463 11.84 25.11 12.59
CA PHE A 463 12.48 24.80 11.32
C PHE A 463 11.42 24.38 10.31
N SER A 464 11.55 24.88 9.08
CA SER A 464 10.65 24.50 7.99
C SER A 464 10.80 23.00 7.69
N LEU A 465 9.69 22.29 7.55
CA LEU A 465 9.67 20.89 7.15
C LEU A 465 9.58 20.78 5.63
N GLU A 466 10.24 19.79 5.06
CA GLU A 466 10.19 19.50 3.63
C GLU A 466 9.43 18.20 3.39
N TYR A 467 8.37 18.26 2.57
CA TYR A 467 7.58 17.13 2.13
C TYR A 467 7.81 16.88 0.63
N HIS A 468 8.38 15.72 0.30
CA HIS A 468 8.62 15.33 -1.09
C HIS A 468 7.36 14.71 -1.68
N MET A 469 6.69 15.43 -2.59
CA MET A 469 5.48 15.00 -3.27
C MET A 469 5.83 14.15 -4.50
N ASN A 470 5.01 13.12 -4.76
CA ASN A 470 4.92 12.53 -6.09
C ASN A 470 3.99 13.37 -6.99
N GLU A 471 3.91 13.07 -8.29
CA GLU A 471 3.08 13.85 -9.22
C GLU A 471 1.58 13.82 -8.88
N ILE A 472 1.09 12.72 -8.29
CA ILE A 472 -0.29 12.59 -7.81
C ILE A 472 -0.53 13.54 -6.62
N GLU A 473 0.37 13.54 -5.65
CA GLU A 473 0.27 14.40 -4.46
C GLU A 473 0.38 15.88 -4.83
N LYS A 474 1.21 16.22 -5.83
CA LYS A 474 1.35 17.57 -6.35
C LYS A 474 0.05 18.07 -7.01
N SER A 475 -0.61 17.24 -7.80
CA SER A 475 -1.92 17.56 -8.37
C SER A 475 -2.95 17.80 -7.28
N LYS A 476 -2.99 16.90 -6.27
CA LYS A 476 -3.89 17.04 -5.10
C LYS A 476 -3.62 18.30 -4.29
N TYR A 477 -2.34 18.58 -4.01
CA TYR A 477 -1.96 19.81 -3.30
C TYR A 477 -2.51 21.05 -4.00
N LYS A 478 -2.41 21.12 -5.34
CA LYS A 478 -2.95 22.25 -6.10
C LYS A 478 -4.46 22.42 -5.87
N SER A 479 -5.23 21.34 -5.80
CA SER A 479 -6.69 21.41 -5.60
C SER A 479 -7.09 21.79 -4.18
N ILE A 480 -6.29 21.40 -3.16
CA ILE A 480 -6.64 21.64 -1.74
C ILE A 480 -5.82 22.77 -1.09
N LYS A 481 -4.85 23.37 -1.80
CA LYS A 481 -3.97 24.42 -1.27
C LYS A 481 -4.73 25.56 -0.59
N LYS A 482 -5.81 26.03 -1.21
CA LYS A 482 -6.67 27.09 -0.68
C LYS A 482 -7.26 26.71 0.67
N TYR A 483 -7.81 25.51 0.77
CA TYR A 483 -8.43 25.02 2.01
C TYR A 483 -7.41 24.81 3.12
N LEU A 484 -6.21 24.30 2.80
CA LEU A 484 -5.14 24.12 3.78
C LEU A 484 -4.66 25.47 4.33
N SER A 485 -4.55 26.48 3.47
CA SER A 485 -4.20 27.83 3.92
C SER A 485 -5.26 28.44 4.84
N GLU A 486 -6.55 28.24 4.55
CA GLU A 486 -7.66 28.68 5.41
C GLU A 486 -7.69 27.96 6.76
N LEU A 487 -7.12 26.77 6.86
CA LEU A 487 -7.01 25.95 8.08
C LEU A 487 -5.73 26.24 8.90
N GLY A 488 -4.90 27.22 8.48
CA GLY A 488 -3.72 27.64 9.22
C GLY A 488 -2.42 26.93 8.82
N PHE A 489 -2.36 26.27 7.65
CA PHE A 489 -1.10 25.79 7.09
C PHE A 489 -0.45 26.87 6.22
N GLU A 490 0.83 27.17 6.45
CA GLU A 490 1.64 27.97 5.55
C GLU A 490 2.62 27.06 4.82
N MET A 491 2.35 26.87 3.51
CA MET A 491 3.10 25.94 2.69
C MET A 491 3.44 26.54 1.33
N THR A 492 4.69 26.37 0.91
CA THR A 492 5.21 26.84 -0.38
C THR A 492 5.88 25.71 -1.14
N VAL A 493 5.76 25.73 -2.49
CA VAL A 493 6.49 24.77 -3.33
C VAL A 493 7.89 25.36 -3.57
N ALA A 494 8.91 24.75 -2.96
CA ALA A 494 10.28 25.23 -3.02
C ALA A 494 11.00 24.83 -4.33
N HIS A 495 10.77 23.57 -4.80
CA HIS A 495 11.30 23.01 -6.05
C HIS A 495 10.21 22.14 -6.70
N GLU A 496 10.47 21.60 -7.90
CA GLU A 496 9.45 20.90 -8.71
C GLU A 496 8.52 19.94 -7.92
N ASN A 497 9.03 19.25 -6.90
CA ASN A 497 8.27 18.26 -6.13
C ASN A 497 8.47 18.37 -4.61
N VAL A 498 9.00 19.49 -4.10
CA VAL A 498 9.25 19.70 -2.68
C VAL A 498 8.27 20.76 -2.14
N LEU A 499 7.44 20.35 -1.18
CA LEU A 499 6.55 21.23 -0.44
C LEU A 499 7.23 21.60 0.88
N ARG A 500 7.51 22.87 1.05
CA ARG A 500 8.05 23.45 2.28
C ARG A 500 6.89 23.91 3.16
N ILE A 501 6.95 23.54 4.44
CA ILE A 501 5.93 23.82 5.45
C ILE A 501 6.57 24.73 6.49
N ASP A 502 6.09 25.96 6.59
CA ASP A 502 6.62 26.98 7.48
C ASP A 502 5.74 27.16 8.74
N ALA A 503 4.42 26.94 8.61
CA ALA A 503 3.50 26.96 9.75
C ALA A 503 2.40 25.89 9.62
N VAL A 504 1.85 25.47 10.76
CA VAL A 504 0.79 24.46 10.87
C VAL A 504 -0.31 24.94 11.81
N PRO A 505 -1.53 24.39 11.74
CA PRO A 505 -2.59 24.70 12.69
C PRO A 505 -2.18 24.46 14.13
N GLU A 506 -2.60 25.34 15.04
CA GLU A 506 -2.37 25.20 16.47
C GLU A 506 -2.88 23.82 16.98
N GLY A 507 -2.05 23.15 17.79
CA GLY A 507 -2.35 21.80 18.30
C GLY A 507 -1.81 20.64 17.45
N LEU A 508 -1.26 20.88 16.26
CA LEU A 508 -0.55 19.86 15.47
C LEU A 508 0.93 19.83 15.87
N LYS A 509 1.37 18.73 16.48
CA LYS A 509 2.78 18.56 16.85
C LYS A 509 3.64 18.35 15.62
N GLU A 510 4.85 18.93 15.60
CA GLU A 510 5.81 18.81 14.50
C GLU A 510 6.04 17.36 14.04
N SER A 511 6.20 16.45 14.99
CA SER A 511 6.37 15.00 14.72
C SER A 511 5.17 14.33 14.03
N GLN A 512 4.01 14.97 14.02
CA GLN A 512 2.77 14.46 13.43
C GLN A 512 2.48 15.05 12.05
N VAL A 513 3.13 16.17 11.68
CA VAL A 513 2.84 16.93 10.44
C VAL A 513 2.97 16.06 9.20
N MET A 514 4.08 15.34 9.08
CA MET A 514 4.36 14.50 7.91
C MET A 514 3.31 13.43 7.71
N LYS A 515 2.97 12.72 8.79
CA LYS A 515 1.95 11.67 8.76
C LYS A 515 0.55 12.21 8.50
N PHE A 516 0.27 13.42 8.98
CA PHE A 516 -1.00 14.08 8.73
C PHE A 516 -1.16 14.42 7.25
N LEU A 517 -0.13 14.98 6.61
CA LEU A 517 -0.12 15.28 5.18
C LEU A 517 -0.18 14.02 4.31
N GLU A 518 0.55 12.96 4.68
CA GLU A 518 0.44 11.65 4.01
C GLU A 518 -1.01 11.14 3.99
N ASN A 519 -1.70 11.19 5.14
CA ASN A 519 -3.09 10.79 5.22
C ASN A 519 -4.03 11.70 4.40
N LEU A 520 -3.77 13.02 4.35
CA LEU A 520 -4.55 13.95 3.51
C LEU A 520 -4.35 13.66 2.02
N PHE A 521 -3.13 13.31 1.62
CA PHE A 521 -2.81 12.98 0.23
C PHE A 521 -3.16 11.53 -0.15
N GLU A 522 -3.59 10.68 0.79
CA GLU A 522 -4.02 9.31 0.50
C GLU A 522 -5.33 9.27 -0.31
N ILE A 523 -6.21 10.25 -0.16
CA ILE A 523 -7.43 10.38 -0.96
C ILE A 523 -7.08 10.93 -2.35
N LEU A 524 -7.64 10.34 -3.39
CA LEU A 524 -7.31 10.68 -4.78
C LEU A 524 -7.79 12.07 -5.19
N GLU A 525 -8.98 12.49 -4.74
CA GLU A 525 -9.57 13.78 -5.12
C GLU A 525 -10.65 14.20 -4.13
N TYR A 526 -10.73 15.49 -3.83
CA TYR A 526 -11.82 16.10 -3.07
C TYR A 526 -12.70 16.88 -4.05
N LYS A 527 -13.96 16.48 -4.21
CA LYS A 527 -14.89 17.12 -5.16
C LYS A 527 -15.49 18.41 -4.64
N THR A 528 -15.62 18.53 -3.33
CA THR A 528 -16.21 19.69 -2.67
C THR A 528 -15.38 20.08 -1.45
N GLU A 529 -15.48 21.35 -1.06
CA GLU A 529 -14.91 21.86 0.18
C GLU A 529 -15.44 21.10 1.40
N GLU A 530 -16.73 20.77 1.41
CA GLU A 530 -17.35 20.02 2.51
C GLU A 530 -16.76 18.62 2.66
N GLU A 531 -16.49 17.91 1.55
CA GLU A 531 -15.86 16.59 1.56
C GLU A 531 -14.43 16.67 2.12
N PHE A 532 -13.65 17.66 1.71
CA PHE A 532 -12.31 17.91 2.24
C PHE A 532 -12.35 18.23 3.74
N LEU A 533 -13.19 19.18 4.16
CA LEU A 533 -13.31 19.58 5.57
C LEU A 533 -13.77 18.43 6.47
N HIS A 534 -14.72 17.63 6.00
CA HIS A 534 -15.17 16.43 6.74
C HIS A 534 -14.03 15.43 6.90
N PHE A 535 -13.25 15.17 5.84
CA PHE A 535 -12.10 14.27 5.92
C PHE A 535 -11.00 14.84 6.81
N TYR A 536 -10.67 16.11 6.67
CA TYR A 536 -9.72 16.84 7.51
C TYR A 536 -10.09 16.72 8.99
N GLN A 537 -11.33 17.02 9.37
CA GLN A 537 -11.83 16.90 10.73
C GLN A 537 -11.71 15.46 11.27
N ASN A 538 -12.03 14.47 10.45
CA ASN A 538 -11.88 13.06 10.83
C ASN A 538 -10.42 12.68 11.10
N GLN A 539 -9.47 13.14 10.27
CA GLN A 539 -8.04 12.90 10.49
C GLN A 539 -7.53 13.67 11.72
N TRP A 540 -7.95 14.91 11.87
CA TRP A 540 -7.64 15.75 13.04
C TRP A 540 -8.11 15.09 14.35
N ASN A 541 -9.38 14.71 14.43
CA ASN A 541 -9.95 14.03 15.58
C ASN A 541 -9.24 12.70 15.90
N LYS A 542 -8.83 11.96 14.86
CA LYS A 542 -8.08 10.72 15.01
C LYS A 542 -6.70 10.95 15.62
N MET A 543 -6.04 12.04 15.27
CA MET A 543 -4.70 12.38 15.79
C MET A 543 -4.73 12.92 17.20
N GLN A 544 -5.76 13.68 17.56
CA GLN A 544 -5.98 14.21 18.91
C GLN A 544 -6.48 13.12 19.88
N SER A 545 -7.08 12.04 19.37
CA SER A 545 -7.64 10.99 20.23
C SER A 545 -6.58 10.01 20.72
N LYS A 546 -6.63 9.70 22.02
CA LYS A 546 -5.85 8.62 22.64
C LYS A 546 -6.40 7.25 22.21
N SER A 547 -5.54 6.24 22.14
CA SER A 547 -5.96 4.84 21.97
C SER A 547 -6.42 4.26 23.32
N ARG A 548 -7.16 3.14 23.31
CA ARG A 548 -7.56 2.47 24.55
C ARG A 548 -6.37 1.99 25.40
N PHE A 549 -5.21 1.77 24.79
CA PHE A 549 -4.00 1.34 25.48
C PHE A 549 -3.25 2.48 26.18
N ASP A 550 -3.56 3.74 25.83
CA ASP A 550 -2.96 4.93 26.44
C ASP A 550 -3.55 5.23 27.82
N PHE A 551 -4.73 4.64 28.15
CA PHE A 551 -5.35 4.74 29.46
C PHE A 551 -4.79 3.67 30.39
N ILE A 552 -3.66 3.97 31.03
CA ILE A 552 -2.94 3.07 31.93
C ILE A 552 -3.38 3.30 33.38
N TYR A 553 -3.56 4.58 33.75
CA TYR A 553 -3.88 5.00 35.11
C TYR A 553 -5.39 5.10 35.32
N LYS A 554 -5.85 4.68 36.52
CA LYS A 554 -7.26 4.70 36.92
C LYS A 554 -7.84 6.12 36.90
N ALA A 555 -7.10 7.11 37.39
CA ALA A 555 -7.50 8.51 37.42
C ALA A 555 -7.83 9.08 36.00
N ASP A 556 -7.04 8.73 34.98
CA ASP A 556 -7.31 9.15 33.60
C ASP A 556 -8.60 8.53 33.04
N ALA A 557 -8.88 7.30 33.44
CA ALA A 557 -10.09 6.59 33.03
C ALA A 557 -11.33 7.19 33.73
N GLU A 558 -11.25 7.48 35.01
CA GLU A 558 -12.32 8.10 35.79
C GLU A 558 -12.67 9.49 35.27
N GLN A 559 -11.65 10.32 34.99
CA GLN A 559 -11.88 11.65 34.44
C GLN A 559 -12.58 11.55 33.07
N LEU A 560 -12.13 10.62 32.20
CA LEU A 560 -12.77 10.41 30.91
C LEU A 560 -14.23 9.97 31.04
N ILE A 561 -14.54 9.09 31.99
CA ILE A 561 -15.90 8.60 32.23
C ILE A 561 -16.78 9.75 32.76
N LYS A 562 -16.26 10.62 33.63
CA LYS A 562 -16.96 11.83 34.11
C LYS A 562 -17.31 12.74 32.92
N ASP A 563 -16.32 13.06 32.07
CA ASP A 563 -16.53 13.90 30.89
C ASP A 563 -17.51 13.25 29.89
N PHE A 564 -17.45 11.95 29.75
CA PHE A 564 -18.35 11.20 28.88
C PHE A 564 -19.78 11.13 29.42
N THR A 565 -19.93 11.09 30.75
CA THR A 565 -21.22 11.15 31.42
C THR A 565 -21.87 12.52 31.21
N ALA A 566 -21.08 13.60 31.21
CA ALA A 566 -21.58 14.95 30.92
C ALA A 566 -22.13 15.11 29.51
N LEU A 567 -21.72 14.24 28.55
CA LEU A 567 -22.30 14.13 27.19
C LEU A 567 -23.57 13.28 27.13
N GLY A 568 -24.07 12.75 28.23
CA GLY A 568 -25.25 11.89 28.28
C GLY A 568 -24.94 10.40 27.99
N PHE A 569 -23.67 10.00 28.08
CA PHE A 569 -23.20 8.62 27.94
C PHE A 569 -23.64 7.94 26.63
N PRO A 570 -23.32 8.46 25.45
CA PRO A 570 -23.79 7.94 24.16
C PRO A 570 -23.21 6.55 23.85
N GLU A 571 -24.05 5.62 23.45
CA GLU A 571 -23.65 4.23 23.17
C GLU A 571 -22.81 4.09 21.91
N PHE A 572 -23.07 4.91 20.89
CA PHE A 572 -22.45 4.78 19.56
C PHE A 572 -21.67 6.02 19.15
N LEU A 573 -20.56 5.78 18.46
CA LEU A 573 -19.89 6.80 17.65
C LEU A 573 -20.75 7.17 16.42
N PRO A 574 -20.54 8.33 15.78
CA PRO A 574 -21.22 8.70 14.51
C PRO A 574 -21.04 7.68 13.37
N ASN A 575 -20.00 6.85 13.41
CA ASN A 575 -19.74 5.79 12.44
C ASN A 575 -20.38 4.44 12.82
N GLY A 576 -21.29 4.40 13.80
CA GLY A 576 -22.03 3.20 14.23
C GLY A 576 -21.26 2.22 15.12
N LYS A 577 -20.02 2.54 15.53
CA LYS A 577 -19.26 1.68 16.47
C LYS A 577 -19.63 1.98 17.91
N ARG A 578 -19.85 0.92 18.71
CA ARG A 578 -20.19 1.06 20.13
C ARG A 578 -19.00 1.55 20.96
N CYS A 579 -19.25 2.45 21.89
CA CYS A 579 -18.30 2.95 22.90
C CYS A 579 -18.18 1.99 24.09
N PHE A 580 -19.28 1.32 24.43
CA PHE A 580 -19.35 0.34 25.52
C PHE A 580 -20.31 -0.79 25.19
N TYR A 581 -20.24 -1.86 25.95
CA TYR A 581 -21.11 -3.03 25.87
C TYR A 581 -21.51 -3.43 27.28
N GLU A 582 -22.80 -3.67 27.53
CA GLU A 582 -23.30 -4.22 28.79
C GLU A 582 -22.98 -5.71 28.87
N VAL A 583 -22.32 -6.13 29.94
CA VAL A 583 -21.94 -7.52 30.16
C VAL A 583 -23.12 -8.28 30.76
N PRO A 584 -23.73 -9.25 30.07
CA PRO A 584 -24.91 -9.97 30.56
C PRO A 584 -24.50 -11.03 31.60
N PHE A 585 -24.39 -10.64 32.88
CA PHE A 585 -24.05 -11.58 33.95
C PHE A 585 -25.07 -12.71 34.15
N ASN A 586 -26.29 -12.54 33.71
CA ASN A 586 -27.30 -13.61 33.79
C ASN A 586 -26.94 -14.86 32.94
N ASP A 587 -26.16 -14.68 31.87
CA ASP A 587 -25.69 -15.79 31.04
C ASP A 587 -24.61 -16.65 31.74
N PHE A 588 -23.97 -16.10 32.78
CA PHE A 588 -22.95 -16.82 33.56
C PHE A 588 -23.51 -17.55 34.78
N LYS A 589 -24.67 -17.12 35.34
CA LYS A 589 -25.30 -17.76 36.50
C LYS A 589 -25.62 -19.24 36.25
N ASN A 590 -25.84 -19.63 34.98
CA ASN A 590 -26.15 -21.03 34.62
C ASN A 590 -24.90 -21.88 34.31
N LYS A 591 -23.70 -21.32 34.40
CA LYS A 591 -22.43 -21.99 34.10
C LYS A 591 -21.57 -22.22 35.34
N PHE A 592 -21.95 -21.66 36.47
CA PHE A 592 -21.46 -21.92 37.81
C PHE A 592 -22.57 -22.62 38.62
#